data_d72e38d76c9127e1685782df60b43ec4
#
_entry.id   d72e38d76c9127e1685782df60b43ec4
#
_cell.length_a   1.000
_cell.length_b   1.000
_cell.length_c   1.000
_cell.angle_alpha   90.00
_cell.angle_beta   90.00
_cell.angle_gamma   90.00
#
_symmetry.space_group_name_H-M   'P 1'
#
loop_
_entity.id
_entity.type
_entity.pdbx_description
1 polymer ?
#
loop_
_entity_poly.entity_id
_entity_poly.type
_entity_poly.pdbx_seq_one_letter_code
_entity_poly.pdbx_strand_id
1 'polypeptide(L)'
;RDSNNIMVVAYTESAEENGFYRLKKLGIDNYFKEVYVSDSLYKRPDTIPSSPKTHIVHGKKPNAEVLKEICCGEKVSVCEAVYIGDSLSKDMMMAKQAGITSIWCDFPRDDIRDLYSKLVAISHWKEEDFQREQQYKNEWKENGYIPDYTIHIFGECREILSQINKR
;
A
#
# COMPACT_ATOMS: atom_id res chain seq x y z
N ARG A 1 1.54 19.00 1.59
CA ARG A 1 1.75 19.59 2.93
C ARG A 1 1.04 20.94 3.02
N ASP A 2 -0.22 20.96 2.66
CA ASP A 2 -0.99 22.19 2.74
C ASP A 2 -1.90 22.12 3.95
N SER A 3 -2.14 23.23 4.57
CA SER A 3 -3.08 23.67 5.60
C SER A 3 -3.84 22.65 6.49
N ASN A 4 -3.83 21.36 6.21
CA ASN A 4 -4.62 20.34 6.91
C ASN A 4 -3.81 19.39 7.80
N ASN A 5 -2.51 19.62 7.99
CA ASN A 5 -1.62 18.79 8.84
C ASN A 5 -1.65 17.27 8.52
N ILE A 6 -1.88 16.92 7.25
CA ILE A 6 -1.88 15.52 6.80
C ILE A 6 -0.45 15.02 6.66
N MET A 7 -0.13 13.96 7.40
CA MET A 7 1.11 13.23 7.25
C MET A 7 0.93 12.11 6.23
N VAL A 8 1.87 11.98 5.31
CA VAL A 8 1.86 10.94 4.28
C VAL A 8 3.04 10.00 4.50
N VAL A 9 2.76 8.71 4.59
CA VAL A 9 3.74 7.63 4.63
C VAL A 9 3.49 6.65 3.48
N ALA A 10 4.54 5.97 3.01
CA ALA A 10 4.40 4.92 2.00
C ALA A 10 4.63 3.55 2.62
N TYR A 11 3.81 2.56 2.21
CA TYR A 11 4.05 1.15 2.52
C TYR A 11 4.07 0.30 1.25
N THR A 12 5.12 -0.46 1.07
CA THR A 12 5.30 -1.34 -0.10
C THR A 12 5.93 -2.67 0.30
N GLU A 13 5.55 -3.76 -0.38
CA GLU A 13 6.23 -5.07 -0.28
C GLU A 13 7.55 -5.12 -1.07
N SER A 14 7.90 -4.05 -1.77
CA SER A 14 9.19 -3.96 -2.44
C SER A 14 10.32 -3.87 -1.41
N ALA A 15 11.46 -4.49 -1.74
CA ALA A 15 12.68 -4.25 -0.99
C ALA A 15 13.06 -2.76 -1.00
N GLU A 16 13.81 -2.33 0.00
CA GLU A 16 14.15 -0.92 0.24
C GLU A 16 14.69 -0.23 -1.01
N GLU A 17 15.64 -0.85 -1.70
CA GLU A 17 16.28 -0.28 -2.89
C GLU A 17 15.28 -0.01 -4.01
N ASN A 18 14.39 -0.97 -4.26
CA ASN A 18 13.39 -0.88 -5.32
C ASN A 18 12.29 0.13 -4.99
N GLY A 19 11.82 0.14 -3.74
CA GLY A 19 10.82 1.09 -3.27
C GLY A 19 11.33 2.53 -3.38
N PHE A 20 12.52 2.79 -2.82
CA PHE A 20 13.15 4.10 -2.85
C PHE A 20 13.48 4.57 -4.27
N TYR A 21 14.04 3.68 -5.11
CA TYR A 21 14.35 4.00 -6.51
C TYR A 21 13.10 4.44 -7.27
N ARG A 22 11.96 3.76 -7.09
CA ARG A 22 10.70 4.12 -7.74
C ARG A 22 10.21 5.48 -7.31
N LEU A 23 10.16 5.76 -6.00
CA LEU A 23 9.71 7.06 -5.49
C LEU A 23 10.57 8.20 -6.04
N LYS A 24 11.89 8.01 -6.05
CA LYS A 24 12.83 8.98 -6.59
C LYS A 24 12.68 9.19 -8.09
N LYS A 25 12.52 8.12 -8.87
CA LYS A 25 12.30 8.21 -10.31
C LYS A 25 11.00 8.90 -10.68
N LEU A 26 9.98 8.75 -9.85
CA LEU A 26 8.70 9.45 -10.00
C LEU A 26 8.76 10.90 -9.49
N GLY A 27 9.84 11.30 -8.81
CA GLY A 27 9.97 12.65 -8.23
C GLY A 27 9.03 12.92 -7.07
N ILE A 28 8.56 11.85 -6.38
CA ILE A 28 7.56 11.96 -5.30
C ILE A 28 8.12 11.61 -3.92
N ASP A 29 9.39 11.26 -3.82
CA ASP A 29 10.05 10.89 -2.57
C ASP A 29 9.92 11.96 -1.48
N ASN A 30 9.99 13.23 -1.83
CA ASN A 30 9.87 14.34 -0.89
C ASN A 30 8.46 14.57 -0.31
N TYR A 31 7.44 13.89 -0.82
CA TYR A 31 6.07 13.98 -0.29
C TYR A 31 5.85 13.04 0.90
N PHE A 32 6.68 12.03 1.06
CA PHE A 32 6.56 11.06 2.15
C PHE A 32 7.43 11.47 3.34
N LYS A 33 6.86 11.36 4.54
CA LYS A 33 7.60 11.54 5.79
C LYS A 33 8.50 10.33 6.06
N GLU A 34 7.92 9.15 5.96
CA GLU A 34 8.54 7.85 6.21
C GLU A 34 8.14 6.86 5.11
N VAL A 35 8.94 5.85 4.87
CA VAL A 35 8.66 4.76 3.91
C VAL A 35 8.86 3.43 4.60
N TYR A 36 7.83 2.61 4.57
CA TYR A 36 7.82 1.26 5.12
C TYR A 36 7.99 0.25 3.98
N VAL A 37 9.01 -0.58 4.06
CA VAL A 37 9.46 -1.48 2.99
C VAL A 37 9.65 -2.89 3.53
N SER A 38 9.60 -3.89 2.66
CA SER A 38 9.99 -5.25 3.03
C SER A 38 11.50 -5.37 3.18
N ASP A 39 11.91 -6.33 3.99
CA ASP A 39 13.32 -6.67 4.15
C ASP A 39 13.97 -7.01 2.80
N SER A 40 15.20 -6.57 2.63
CA SER A 40 15.99 -6.88 1.44
C SER A 40 16.67 -8.24 1.61
N LEU A 41 16.62 -9.05 0.54
CA LEU A 41 17.43 -10.27 0.45
C LEU A 41 18.91 -9.97 0.24
N TYR A 42 19.24 -8.73 -0.07
CA TYR A 42 20.60 -8.29 -0.38
C TYR A 42 21.11 -7.33 0.70
N LYS A 43 22.40 -7.39 0.97
CA LYS A 43 23.04 -6.45 1.87
C LYS A 43 22.84 -5.03 1.33
N ARG A 44 22.32 -4.14 2.17
CA ARG A 44 22.05 -2.74 1.81
C ARG A 44 23.33 -2.09 1.23
N PRO A 45 23.26 -1.48 0.05
CA PRO A 45 24.36 -0.65 -0.43
C PRO A 45 24.52 0.57 0.47
N ASP A 46 25.77 0.90 0.84
CA ASP A 46 26.07 2.06 1.69
C ASP A 46 25.68 3.43 1.07
N THR A 47 25.17 3.38 -0.18
CA THR A 47 24.84 4.55 -1.00
C THR A 47 23.36 4.93 -1.02
N ILE A 48 22.48 4.23 -0.28
CA ILE A 48 21.04 4.62 -0.24
C ILE A 48 20.91 5.88 0.62
N PRO A 49 20.39 6.99 0.04
CA PRO A 49 20.19 8.22 0.80
C PRO A 49 19.22 7.99 1.97
N SER A 50 19.48 8.65 3.08
CA SER A 50 18.72 8.52 4.33
C SER A 50 17.38 9.30 4.35
N SER A 51 16.89 9.80 3.22
CA SER A 51 15.65 10.58 3.14
C SER A 51 14.80 10.17 1.94
N PRO A 52 13.51 9.87 2.10
CA PRO A 52 12.80 9.73 3.37
C PRO A 52 13.36 8.59 4.22
N LYS A 53 13.14 8.62 5.51
CA LYS A 53 13.58 7.56 6.42
C LYS A 53 12.84 6.27 6.10
N THR A 54 13.57 5.18 5.98
CA THR A 54 13.01 3.86 5.68
C THR A 54 12.93 2.99 6.93
N HIS A 55 11.83 2.25 7.04
CA HIS A 55 11.59 1.26 8.08
C HIS A 55 11.35 -0.09 7.44
N ILE A 56 12.03 -1.11 7.93
CA ILE A 56 11.81 -2.48 7.49
C ILE A 56 10.62 -3.04 8.27
N VAL A 57 9.64 -3.57 7.54
CA VAL A 57 8.49 -4.28 8.09
C VAL A 57 8.54 -5.75 7.69
N HIS A 58 8.11 -6.61 8.57
CA HIS A 58 8.11 -8.04 8.36
C HIS A 58 6.69 -8.53 8.04
N GLY A 59 6.60 -9.43 7.08
CA GLY A 59 5.34 -10.00 6.63
C GLY A 59 4.89 -9.46 5.29
N LYS A 60 4.01 -10.24 4.64
CA LYS A 60 3.45 -9.92 3.32
C LYS A 60 2.01 -9.44 3.49
N LYS A 61 1.54 -8.63 2.53
CA LYS A 61 0.13 -8.25 2.42
C LYS A 61 -0.73 -9.49 2.05
N PRO A 62 -1.94 -9.61 2.60
CA PRO A 62 -2.56 -8.72 3.59
C PRO A 62 -2.04 -9.02 5.01
N ASN A 63 -1.70 -7.99 5.77
CA ASN A 63 -1.30 -8.11 7.17
C ASN A 63 -1.74 -6.86 7.94
N ALA A 64 -2.84 -6.98 8.68
CA ALA A 64 -3.41 -5.88 9.44
C ALA A 64 -2.50 -5.38 10.57
N GLU A 65 -1.70 -6.27 11.16
CA GLU A 65 -0.80 -5.90 12.26
C GLU A 65 0.28 -4.92 11.80
N VAL A 66 0.80 -5.09 10.58
CA VAL A 66 1.76 -4.15 10.00
C VAL A 66 1.18 -2.73 9.93
N LEU A 67 -0.09 -2.58 9.55
CA LEU A 67 -0.72 -1.25 9.53
C LEU A 67 -0.88 -0.65 10.92
N LYS A 68 -1.21 -1.48 11.91
CA LYS A 68 -1.30 -1.03 13.31
C LYS A 68 0.07 -0.64 13.86
N GLU A 69 1.11 -1.39 13.52
CA GLU A 69 2.50 -1.06 13.88
C GLU A 69 2.94 0.27 13.25
N ILE A 70 2.61 0.51 11.97
CA ILE A 70 2.87 1.77 11.29
C ILE A 70 2.15 2.92 12.02
N CYS A 71 0.86 2.77 12.31
CA CYS A 71 0.10 3.79 13.05
C CYS A 71 0.72 4.08 14.43
N CYS A 72 1.12 3.03 15.16
CA CYS A 72 1.78 3.15 16.46
C CYS A 72 3.13 3.90 16.33
N GLY A 73 3.95 3.52 15.36
CA GLY A 73 5.24 4.16 15.10
C GLY A 73 5.10 5.65 14.75
N GLU A 74 4.07 6.00 14.00
CA GLU A 74 3.74 7.39 13.63
C GLU A 74 2.94 8.13 14.71
N LYS A 75 2.57 7.46 15.81
CA LYS A 75 1.80 8.02 16.93
C LYS A 75 0.43 8.55 16.51
N VAL A 76 -0.23 7.84 15.63
CA VAL A 76 -1.61 8.11 15.20
C VAL A 76 -2.51 6.91 15.54
N SER A 77 -3.78 7.20 15.82
CA SER A 77 -4.76 6.14 16.02
C SER A 77 -5.18 5.56 14.68
N VAL A 78 -5.56 4.27 14.65
CA VAL A 78 -6.08 3.63 13.43
C VAL A 78 -7.33 4.33 12.88
N CYS A 79 -8.14 4.93 13.76
CA CYS A 79 -9.33 5.69 13.33
C CYS A 79 -8.99 7.07 12.71
N GLU A 80 -7.76 7.57 12.88
CA GLU A 80 -7.27 8.79 12.26
C GLU A 80 -6.50 8.51 10.97
N ALA A 81 -6.27 7.23 10.65
CA ALA A 81 -5.52 6.81 9.49
C ALA A 81 -6.44 6.53 8.30
N VAL A 82 -5.92 6.77 7.11
CA VAL A 82 -6.55 6.41 5.84
C VAL A 82 -5.55 5.59 5.04
N TYR A 83 -5.96 4.43 4.55
CA TYR A 83 -5.15 3.59 3.68
C TYR A 83 -5.65 3.66 2.24
N ILE A 84 -4.75 4.02 1.34
CA ILE A 84 -5.03 4.14 -0.10
C ILE A 84 -4.27 3.03 -0.82
N GLY A 85 -4.97 2.22 -1.61
CA GLY A 85 -4.35 1.10 -2.34
C GLY A 85 -5.17 0.63 -3.52
N ASP A 86 -4.58 -0.21 -4.35
CA ASP A 86 -5.17 -0.67 -5.61
C ASP A 86 -5.63 -2.14 -5.59
N SER A 87 -5.32 -2.89 -4.54
CA SER A 87 -5.69 -4.30 -4.42
C SER A 87 -6.81 -4.51 -3.41
N LEU A 88 -7.95 -5.03 -3.85
CA LEU A 88 -9.06 -5.40 -2.96
C LEU A 88 -8.65 -6.48 -1.96
N SER A 89 -8.00 -7.54 -2.45
CA SER A 89 -7.65 -8.72 -1.65
C SER A 89 -6.40 -8.57 -0.79
N LYS A 90 -5.63 -7.51 -0.97
CA LYS A 90 -4.44 -7.22 -0.17
C LYS A 90 -4.62 -5.92 0.60
N ASP A 91 -4.67 -4.80 -0.11
CA ASP A 91 -4.68 -3.47 0.51
C ASP A 91 -5.99 -3.20 1.26
N MET A 92 -7.13 -3.38 0.60
CA MET A 92 -8.42 -3.09 1.23
C MET A 92 -8.76 -4.09 2.32
N MET A 93 -8.47 -5.38 2.10
CA MET A 93 -8.67 -6.41 3.13
C MET A 93 -7.86 -6.09 4.39
N MET A 94 -6.59 -5.76 4.23
CA MET A 94 -5.70 -5.41 5.33
C MET A 94 -6.18 -4.16 6.07
N ALA A 95 -6.60 -3.11 5.36
CA ALA A 95 -7.13 -1.89 5.96
C ALA A 95 -8.41 -2.16 6.76
N LYS A 96 -9.35 -2.94 6.21
CA LYS A 96 -10.59 -3.32 6.90
C LYS A 96 -10.33 -4.14 8.16
N GLN A 97 -9.43 -5.10 8.10
CA GLN A 97 -9.04 -5.92 9.27
C GLN A 97 -8.31 -5.07 10.34
N ALA A 98 -7.58 -4.04 9.95
CA ALA A 98 -6.92 -3.12 10.87
C ALA A 98 -7.87 -2.06 11.48
N GLY A 99 -9.08 -1.91 10.95
CA GLY A 99 -10.02 -0.85 11.34
C GLY A 99 -9.64 0.54 10.82
N ILE A 100 -8.91 0.58 9.70
CA ILE A 100 -8.46 1.81 9.04
C ILE A 100 -9.40 2.14 7.89
N THR A 101 -9.76 3.41 7.73
CA THR A 101 -10.55 3.89 6.59
C THR A 101 -9.83 3.56 5.28
N SER A 102 -10.53 2.89 4.38
CA SER A 102 -9.97 2.36 3.14
C SER A 102 -10.44 3.15 1.91
N ILE A 103 -9.52 3.54 1.03
CA ILE A 103 -9.80 4.14 -0.28
C ILE A 103 -9.23 3.22 -1.35
N TRP A 104 -10.10 2.61 -2.13
CA TRP A 104 -9.70 1.76 -3.24
C TRP A 104 -9.49 2.56 -4.51
N CYS A 105 -8.31 2.42 -5.11
CA CYS A 105 -7.97 2.98 -6.42
C CYS A 105 -8.42 2.02 -7.53
N ASP A 106 -9.64 2.16 -8.00
CA ASP A 106 -10.19 1.42 -9.14
C ASP A 106 -9.84 2.15 -10.45
N PHE A 107 -8.55 2.26 -10.74
CA PHE A 107 -8.12 2.90 -11.96
C PHE A 107 -8.36 2.00 -13.17
N PRO A 108 -8.81 2.56 -14.31
CA PRO A 108 -8.94 1.80 -15.53
C PRO A 108 -7.61 1.11 -15.85
N ARG A 109 -7.64 -0.19 -15.91
CA ARG A 109 -6.51 -1.00 -16.40
C ARG A 109 -6.90 -1.47 -17.79
N ASP A 110 -6.05 -1.20 -18.77
CA ASP A 110 -6.15 -1.88 -20.05
C ASP A 110 -6.24 -3.38 -19.76
N ASP A 111 -7.08 -4.09 -20.52
CA ASP A 111 -7.36 -5.50 -20.26
C ASP A 111 -6.08 -6.33 -20.43
N ILE A 112 -5.36 -6.46 -19.31
CA ILE A 112 -4.08 -7.18 -19.23
C ILE A 112 -4.29 -8.67 -18.97
N ARG A 113 -5.51 -9.22 -19.14
CA ARG A 113 -5.76 -10.65 -18.90
C ARG A 113 -4.81 -11.52 -19.71
N ASP A 114 -4.57 -11.15 -20.97
CA ASP A 114 -3.62 -11.88 -21.83
C ASP A 114 -2.14 -11.65 -21.46
N LEU A 115 -1.83 -10.56 -20.77
CA LEU A 115 -0.48 -10.26 -20.33
C LEU A 115 -0.19 -10.81 -18.93
N TYR A 116 -1.21 -11.16 -18.16
CA TYR A 116 -1.03 -11.67 -16.80
C TYR A 116 -0.27 -12.99 -16.78
N SER A 117 -0.62 -13.93 -17.67
CA SER A 117 0.09 -15.20 -17.81
C SER A 117 1.54 -15.00 -18.24
N LYS A 118 1.80 -14.02 -19.10
CA LYS A 118 3.16 -13.65 -19.52
C LYS A 118 3.94 -13.01 -18.39
N LEU A 119 3.28 -12.13 -17.61
CA LEU A 119 3.89 -11.50 -16.44
C LEU A 119 4.30 -12.53 -15.39
N VAL A 120 3.43 -13.50 -15.10
CA VAL A 120 3.74 -14.62 -14.20
C VAL A 120 4.93 -15.43 -14.71
N ALA A 121 4.97 -15.72 -16.02
CA ALA A 121 6.04 -16.50 -16.63
C ALA A 121 7.43 -15.83 -16.58
N ILE A 122 7.49 -14.49 -16.56
CA ILE A 122 8.76 -13.72 -16.49
C ILE A 122 9.07 -13.18 -15.11
N SER A 123 8.15 -13.35 -14.15
CA SER A 123 8.34 -12.94 -12.75
C SER A 123 8.90 -14.10 -11.93
N HIS A 124 9.28 -13.79 -10.71
CA HIS A 124 9.68 -14.80 -9.72
C HIS A 124 8.49 -15.44 -8.97
N TRP A 125 7.27 -15.22 -9.46
CA TRP A 125 6.06 -15.84 -8.91
C TRP A 125 6.08 -17.34 -9.10
N LYS A 126 5.74 -18.06 -8.03
CA LYS A 126 5.57 -19.50 -8.01
C LYS A 126 4.09 -19.84 -7.99
N GLU A 127 3.76 -21.08 -8.27
CA GLU A 127 2.39 -21.60 -8.18
C GLU A 127 1.75 -21.30 -6.80
N GLU A 128 2.54 -21.39 -5.74
CA GLU A 128 2.09 -21.09 -4.37
C GLU A 128 1.67 -19.62 -4.19
N ASP A 129 2.33 -18.69 -4.87
CA ASP A 129 1.99 -17.26 -4.82
C ASP A 129 0.66 -17.00 -5.55
N PHE A 130 0.41 -17.71 -6.65
CA PHE A 130 -0.85 -17.66 -7.36
C PHE A 130 -2.00 -18.24 -6.54
N GLN A 131 -1.83 -19.40 -5.94
CA GLN A 131 -2.83 -20.05 -5.09
C GLN A 131 -3.18 -19.17 -3.90
N ARG A 132 -2.18 -18.55 -3.26
CA ARG A 132 -2.36 -17.61 -2.16
C ARG A 132 -3.16 -16.38 -2.59
N GLU A 133 -2.88 -15.82 -3.76
CA GLU A 133 -3.66 -14.68 -4.26
C GLU A 133 -5.12 -15.06 -4.53
N GLN A 134 -5.38 -16.25 -5.08
CA GLN A 134 -6.75 -16.74 -5.26
C GLN A 134 -7.47 -16.94 -3.92
N GLN A 135 -6.77 -17.47 -2.92
CA GLN A 135 -7.31 -17.60 -1.57
C GLN A 135 -7.73 -16.25 -0.99
N TYR A 136 -6.89 -15.22 -1.08
CA TYR A 136 -7.22 -13.88 -0.59
C TYR A 136 -8.39 -13.25 -1.34
N LYS A 137 -8.52 -13.49 -2.65
CA LYS A 137 -9.67 -13.02 -3.44
C LYS A 137 -10.96 -13.69 -3.01
N ASN A 138 -10.92 -14.98 -2.66
CA ASN A 138 -12.07 -15.70 -2.14
C ASN A 138 -12.43 -15.20 -0.73
N GLU A 139 -11.46 -15.05 0.15
CA GLU A 139 -11.66 -14.53 1.50
C GLU A 139 -12.27 -13.12 1.48
N TRP A 140 -11.81 -12.23 0.60
CA TRP A 140 -12.42 -10.92 0.39
C TRP A 140 -13.91 -11.02 0.08
N LYS A 141 -14.27 -11.90 -0.86
CA LYS A 141 -15.66 -12.09 -1.28
C LYS A 141 -16.52 -12.72 -0.17
N GLU A 142 -16.02 -13.75 0.49
CA GLU A 142 -16.72 -14.48 1.55
C GLU A 142 -17.01 -13.61 2.77
N ASN A 143 -16.08 -12.75 3.14
CA ASN A 143 -16.29 -11.80 4.25
C ASN A 143 -17.19 -10.61 3.87
N GLY A 144 -17.55 -10.45 2.60
CA GLY A 144 -18.40 -9.36 2.14
C GLY A 144 -17.77 -7.97 2.37
N TYR A 145 -16.46 -7.89 2.39
CA TYR A 145 -15.78 -6.61 2.58
C TYR A 145 -16.08 -5.64 1.43
N ILE A 146 -16.29 -4.38 1.78
CA ILE A 146 -16.48 -3.28 0.82
C ILE A 146 -15.52 -2.16 1.23
N PRO A 147 -14.78 -1.53 0.29
CA PRO A 147 -14.00 -0.34 0.58
C PRO A 147 -14.89 0.79 1.10
N ASP A 148 -14.38 1.63 2.00
CA ASP A 148 -15.15 2.76 2.51
C ASP A 148 -15.35 3.81 1.41
N TYR A 149 -14.36 3.95 0.53
CA TYR A 149 -14.40 4.82 -0.63
C TYR A 149 -13.75 4.14 -1.84
N THR A 150 -14.23 4.49 -3.03
CA THR A 150 -13.64 4.08 -4.31
C THR A 150 -13.35 5.33 -5.13
N ILE A 151 -12.20 5.37 -5.78
CA ILE A 151 -11.79 6.46 -6.67
C ILE A 151 -11.35 5.90 -8.03
N HIS A 152 -11.65 6.63 -9.09
CA HIS A 152 -11.28 6.28 -10.47
C HIS A 152 -10.15 7.16 -11.02
N ILE A 153 -9.90 8.30 -10.38
CA ILE A 153 -8.72 9.17 -10.60
C ILE A 153 -8.18 9.63 -9.26
N PHE A 154 -6.87 9.77 -9.16
CA PHE A 154 -6.22 10.10 -7.89
C PHE A 154 -6.65 11.46 -7.30
N GLY A 155 -7.06 12.40 -8.16
CA GLY A 155 -7.55 13.73 -7.74
C GLY A 155 -8.75 13.68 -6.79
N GLU A 156 -9.60 12.64 -6.88
CA GLU A 156 -10.78 12.45 -6.01
C GLU A 156 -10.41 12.25 -4.54
N CYS A 157 -9.19 11.76 -4.25
CA CYS A 157 -8.71 11.63 -2.87
C CYS A 157 -8.80 12.93 -2.10
N ARG A 158 -8.59 14.09 -2.74
CA ARG A 158 -8.60 15.39 -2.07
C ARG A 158 -9.95 15.70 -1.44
N GLU A 159 -11.02 15.42 -2.16
CA GLU A 159 -12.39 15.66 -1.70
C GLU A 159 -12.74 14.72 -0.54
N ILE A 160 -12.41 13.44 -0.68
CA ILE A 160 -12.64 12.42 0.35
C ILE A 160 -11.89 12.78 1.64
N LEU A 161 -10.60 13.09 1.55
CA LEU A 161 -9.79 13.47 2.71
C LEU A 161 -10.33 14.75 3.38
N SER A 162 -10.84 15.70 2.59
CA SER A 162 -11.49 16.90 3.15
C SER A 162 -12.78 16.62 3.89
N GLN A 163 -13.52 15.59 3.48
CA GLN A 163 -14.75 15.15 4.18
C GLN A 163 -14.43 14.41 5.47
N ILE A 164 -13.43 13.52 5.44
CA ILE A 164 -13.00 12.76 6.62
C ILE A 164 -12.48 13.70 7.71
N ASN A 165 -11.69 14.70 7.34
CA ASN A 165 -11.08 15.64 8.29
C ASN A 165 -12.07 16.62 8.96
N LYS A 166 -13.33 16.64 8.51
CA LYS A 166 -14.41 17.45 9.09
C LYS A 166 -15.26 16.69 10.12
N ARG A 167 -15.03 15.39 10.28
CA ARG A 167 -15.73 14.54 11.25
C ARG A 167 -14.95 14.46 12.56
#